data_2627346d864f50d68c336ad350acccf4
#
_entry.id   2627346d864f50d68c336ad350acccf4
#
_cell.length_a   1.000
_cell.length_b   1.000
_cell.length_c   1.000
_cell.angle_alpha   90.00
_cell.angle_beta   90.00
_cell.angle_gamma   90.00
#
_symmetry.space_group_name_H-M   'P 1'
#
loop_
_entity.id
_entity.type
_entity.pdbx_description
1 polymer ?
#
loop_
_entity_poly.entity_id
_entity_poly.type
_entity_poly.pdbx_seq_one_letter_code
_entity_poly.pdbx_strand_id
1 'polypeptide(L)'
;VKLVSGDMHYPHGDPPGLTDEKDAMLICQAVPTTDLVIEARLLERAAEIEPRIMPCKVHSHEPLAHDVMRVMLKLPESQRLQFLAGQYLEFLLENGKRRAFSIANAPHDDEFIELHIRHVEGGTFTDFVFDSLKDRTVLRIEAPLGTFTLREESDRPMLFIAGGTGFAPIKGMLEHAFFSGISRPMTLYWGVRSRRDLYLPDLPEEWMAENDNFRFIPVLSEPDADWSGRTGFVHDAVLRDIGNISEYDVYMAGPPIMVTSASEAFEEHGLSRDYMFSDAFEYAAPRGK
;
A
#
# COMPACT_ATOMS: atom_id res chain seq x y z
N VAL A 1 -15.96 -4.14 -8.65
CA VAL A 1 -16.52 -5.02 -9.69
C VAL A 1 -17.93 -4.58 -10.05
N LYS A 2 -18.47 -5.06 -11.16
CA LYS A 2 -19.82 -4.76 -11.60
C LYS A 2 -20.69 -6.00 -11.50
N LEU A 3 -21.88 -5.88 -10.92
CA LEU A 3 -22.87 -6.95 -10.87
C LEU A 3 -23.59 -7.03 -12.22
N VAL A 4 -23.50 -8.16 -12.91
CA VAL A 4 -24.19 -8.39 -14.20
C VAL A 4 -25.55 -9.03 -13.98
N SER A 5 -25.64 -10.00 -13.06
CA SER A 5 -26.91 -10.64 -12.68
C SER A 5 -26.82 -11.33 -11.32
N GLY A 6 -27.98 -11.56 -10.70
CA GLY A 6 -28.13 -12.13 -9.36
C GLY A 6 -28.42 -11.08 -8.30
N ASP A 7 -28.68 -11.52 -7.08
CA ASP A 7 -29.04 -10.69 -5.95
C ASP A 7 -28.03 -10.81 -4.81
N MET A 8 -27.70 -9.71 -4.18
CA MET A 8 -26.84 -9.64 -3.02
C MET A 8 -27.33 -8.58 -2.03
N HIS A 9 -26.80 -8.58 -0.82
CA HIS A 9 -27.02 -7.50 0.14
C HIS A 9 -25.74 -7.21 0.93
N TYR A 10 -25.70 -6.03 1.56
CA TYR A 10 -24.67 -5.65 2.51
C TYR A 10 -25.19 -5.79 3.94
N PRO A 11 -24.66 -6.69 4.76
CA PRO A 11 -25.16 -6.96 6.12
C PRO A 11 -25.12 -5.76 7.06
N HIS A 12 -24.24 -4.79 6.77
CA HIS A 12 -24.01 -3.59 7.59
C HIS A 12 -24.43 -2.29 6.91
N GLY A 13 -25.28 -2.36 5.87
CA GLY A 13 -25.67 -1.24 5.02
C GLY A 13 -24.67 -0.99 3.89
N ASP A 14 -24.96 -0.03 3.04
CA ASP A 14 -24.10 0.29 1.90
C ASP A 14 -22.70 0.71 2.37
N PRO A 15 -21.65 0.05 1.87
CA PRO A 15 -20.29 0.31 2.33
C PRO A 15 -19.79 1.68 1.87
N PRO A 16 -18.99 2.38 2.68
CA PRO A 16 -18.31 3.57 2.24
C PRO A 16 -17.41 3.23 1.04
N GLY A 17 -17.42 4.08 0.02
CA GLY A 17 -16.69 3.86 -1.24
C GLY A 17 -17.46 3.05 -2.29
N LEU A 18 -18.70 2.65 -2.03
CA LEU A 18 -19.59 2.20 -3.09
C LEU A 18 -19.90 3.40 -3.99
N THR A 19 -19.62 3.25 -5.29
CA THR A 19 -19.85 4.32 -6.26
C THR A 19 -21.30 4.39 -6.66
N ASP A 20 -21.77 5.59 -7.08
CA ASP A 20 -23.09 5.79 -7.69
C ASP A 20 -23.23 5.14 -9.09
N GLU A 21 -22.19 4.46 -9.57
CA GLU A 21 -22.28 3.69 -10.81
C GLU A 21 -23.31 2.58 -10.65
N LYS A 22 -24.24 2.57 -11.59
CA LYS A 22 -25.26 1.53 -11.65
C LYS A 22 -24.59 0.15 -11.68
N ASP A 23 -25.02 -0.72 -10.77
CA ASP A 23 -24.54 -2.09 -10.65
C ASP A 23 -23.11 -2.26 -10.07
N ALA A 24 -22.48 -1.20 -9.52
CA ALA A 24 -21.22 -1.32 -8.80
C ALA A 24 -21.38 -2.13 -7.52
N MET A 25 -20.39 -3.02 -7.20
CA MET A 25 -20.39 -3.75 -5.94
C MET A 25 -19.00 -3.88 -5.34
N LEU A 26 -18.94 -3.83 -4.01
CA LEU A 26 -17.75 -4.17 -3.22
C LEU A 26 -17.84 -5.64 -2.79
N ILE A 27 -17.17 -6.50 -3.54
CA ILE A 27 -17.24 -7.95 -3.39
C ILE A 27 -16.81 -8.46 -2.01
N CYS A 28 -15.87 -7.73 -1.36
CA CYS A 28 -15.37 -8.07 -0.02
C CYS A 28 -16.39 -7.85 1.11
N GLN A 29 -17.48 -7.12 0.85
CA GLN A 29 -18.53 -6.82 1.83
C GLN A 29 -19.91 -7.31 1.40
N ALA A 30 -20.06 -7.74 0.15
CA ALA A 30 -21.31 -8.25 -0.39
C ALA A 30 -21.54 -9.70 0.04
N VAL A 31 -22.79 -10.00 0.44
CA VAL A 31 -23.25 -11.36 0.71
C VAL A 31 -24.25 -11.76 -0.38
N PRO A 32 -23.94 -12.76 -1.20
CA PRO A 32 -24.84 -13.20 -2.25
C PRO A 32 -26.08 -13.90 -1.66
N THR A 33 -27.24 -13.64 -2.24
CA THR A 33 -28.51 -14.34 -1.93
C THR A 33 -28.93 -15.30 -3.05
N THR A 34 -28.34 -15.13 -4.23
CA THR A 34 -28.48 -16.03 -5.39
C THR A 34 -27.11 -16.25 -6.02
N ASP A 35 -27.04 -17.08 -7.06
CA ASP A 35 -25.85 -17.14 -7.92
C ASP A 35 -25.61 -15.77 -8.56
N LEU A 36 -24.35 -15.29 -8.53
CA LEU A 36 -23.97 -14.00 -9.09
C LEU A 36 -23.17 -14.19 -10.38
N VAL A 37 -23.46 -13.34 -11.36
CA VAL A 37 -22.56 -13.09 -12.49
C VAL A 37 -21.98 -11.68 -12.31
N ILE A 38 -20.65 -11.60 -12.26
CA ILE A 38 -19.94 -10.35 -12.06
C ILE A 38 -18.96 -10.08 -13.21
N GLU A 39 -18.79 -8.83 -13.55
CA GLU A 39 -17.73 -8.36 -14.43
C GLU A 39 -16.60 -7.82 -13.57
N ALA A 40 -15.40 -8.39 -13.75
CA ALA A 40 -14.22 -8.00 -13.00
C ALA A 40 -12.99 -8.00 -13.92
N ARG A 41 -12.09 -7.05 -13.69
CA ARG A 41 -10.77 -7.06 -14.34
C ARG A 41 -9.92 -8.15 -13.69
N LEU A 42 -9.49 -9.12 -14.46
CA LEU A 42 -8.58 -10.16 -13.99
C LEU A 42 -7.13 -9.64 -14.02
N LEU A 43 -6.40 -9.91 -12.97
CA LEU A 43 -4.97 -9.63 -12.86
C LEU A 43 -4.24 -10.96 -13.03
N GLU A 44 -3.92 -11.32 -14.27
CA GLU A 44 -3.36 -12.62 -14.63
C GLU A 44 -2.15 -12.99 -13.77
N ARG A 45 -1.14 -12.10 -13.65
CA ARG A 45 0.07 -12.37 -12.85
C ARG A 45 -0.21 -12.58 -11.36
N ALA A 46 -1.11 -11.82 -10.76
CA ALA A 46 -1.46 -11.99 -9.33
C ALA A 46 -2.25 -13.28 -9.08
N ALA A 47 -3.03 -13.74 -10.06
CA ALA A 47 -3.79 -14.99 -9.96
C ALA A 47 -2.92 -16.26 -10.09
N GLU A 48 -1.71 -16.15 -10.65
CA GLU A 48 -0.77 -17.26 -10.79
C GLU A 48 -0.04 -17.62 -9.48
N ILE A 49 -0.03 -16.71 -8.50
CA ILE A 49 0.66 -16.90 -7.22
C ILE A 49 -0.35 -17.18 -6.12
N GLU A 50 -0.42 -18.43 -5.68
CA GLU A 50 -1.34 -18.83 -4.60
C GLU A 50 -0.81 -18.40 -3.23
N PRO A 51 -1.64 -17.75 -2.38
CA PRO A 51 -1.31 -17.47 -1.00
C PRO A 51 -1.03 -18.75 -0.20
N ARG A 52 -0.01 -18.70 0.66
CA ARG A 52 0.38 -19.84 1.50
C ARG A 52 0.54 -19.42 2.94
N ILE A 53 0.11 -20.31 3.85
CA ILE A 53 0.39 -20.15 5.28
C ILE A 53 1.75 -20.79 5.55
N MET A 54 2.66 -19.99 6.12
CA MET A 54 4.01 -20.45 6.44
C MET A 54 4.54 -19.83 7.73
N PRO A 55 5.45 -20.51 8.43
CA PRO A 55 6.18 -19.90 9.53
C PRO A 55 7.20 -18.91 8.99
N CYS A 56 7.44 -17.84 9.75
CA CYS A 56 8.55 -16.93 9.53
C CYS A 56 9.28 -16.67 10.85
N LYS A 57 10.53 -16.24 10.76
CA LYS A 57 11.34 -15.86 11.91
C LYS A 57 11.73 -14.40 11.79
N VAL A 58 11.55 -13.62 12.84
CA VAL A 58 12.11 -12.27 12.92
C VAL A 58 13.64 -12.38 12.85
N HIS A 59 14.22 -11.83 11.79
CA HIS A 59 15.67 -11.75 11.61
C HIS A 59 16.24 -10.59 12.41
N SER A 60 15.65 -9.41 12.22
CA SER A 60 16.00 -8.19 12.95
C SER A 60 14.77 -7.27 13.00
N HIS A 61 14.79 -6.34 13.94
CA HIS A 61 13.85 -5.23 14.01
C HIS A 61 14.59 -4.00 14.52
N GLU A 62 14.31 -2.85 13.92
CA GLU A 62 14.95 -1.59 14.29
C GLU A 62 14.01 -0.40 14.05
N PRO A 63 14.05 0.63 14.89
CA PRO A 63 13.26 1.83 14.67
C PRO A 63 13.78 2.62 13.47
N LEU A 64 12.88 2.96 12.53
CA LEU A 64 13.14 3.88 11.43
C LEU A 64 12.77 5.32 11.83
N ALA A 65 11.75 5.48 12.67
CA ALA A 65 11.34 6.74 13.24
C ALA A 65 10.72 6.52 14.63
N HIS A 66 10.21 7.59 15.23
CA HIS A 66 9.61 7.54 16.57
C HIS A 66 8.40 6.60 16.67
N ASP A 67 7.72 6.33 15.57
CA ASP A 67 6.51 5.51 15.48
C ASP A 67 6.52 4.47 14.35
N VAL A 68 7.68 4.25 13.69
CA VAL A 68 7.82 3.25 12.63
C VAL A 68 8.97 2.29 12.93
N MET A 69 8.67 1.01 12.88
CA MET A 69 9.62 -0.11 13.07
C MET A 69 9.85 -0.81 11.72
N ARG A 70 11.10 -0.99 11.32
CA ARG A 70 11.47 -1.93 10.27
C ARG A 70 11.57 -3.32 10.88
N VAL A 71 10.88 -4.29 10.29
CA VAL A 71 10.94 -5.70 10.70
C VAL A 71 11.35 -6.53 9.50
N MET A 72 12.48 -7.25 9.66
CA MET A 72 12.99 -8.18 8.65
C MET A 72 12.59 -9.61 9.03
N LEU A 73 11.87 -10.28 8.15
CA LEU A 73 11.43 -11.66 8.36
C LEU A 73 12.24 -12.62 7.48
N LYS A 74 12.75 -13.69 8.07
CA LYS A 74 13.37 -14.80 7.33
C LYS A 74 12.38 -15.96 7.20
N LEU A 75 12.18 -16.40 5.97
CA LEU A 75 11.38 -17.59 5.66
C LEU A 75 12.26 -18.86 5.73
N PRO A 76 11.65 -20.06 5.89
CA PRO A 76 12.38 -21.31 5.78
C PRO A 76 13.05 -21.44 4.40
N GLU A 77 14.28 -21.89 4.36
CA GLU A 77 15.06 -22.04 3.10
C GLU A 77 14.37 -22.89 2.03
N SER A 78 13.50 -23.82 2.44
CA SER A 78 12.69 -24.64 1.54
C SER A 78 11.43 -23.97 1.01
N GLN A 79 11.12 -22.74 1.45
CA GLN A 79 9.85 -22.06 1.18
C GLN A 79 10.08 -20.60 0.75
N ARG A 80 10.71 -20.44 -0.42
CA ARG A 80 10.84 -19.12 -1.04
C ARG A 80 9.46 -18.55 -1.34
N LEU A 81 9.19 -17.33 -0.94
CA LEU A 81 7.97 -16.60 -1.26
C LEU A 81 8.12 -15.94 -2.63
N GLN A 82 7.30 -16.35 -3.58
CA GLN A 82 7.09 -15.58 -4.81
C GLN A 82 6.01 -14.54 -4.53
N PHE A 83 6.25 -13.30 -4.89
CA PHE A 83 5.28 -12.21 -4.75
C PHE A 83 5.50 -11.14 -5.81
N LEU A 84 4.53 -10.26 -5.98
CA LEU A 84 4.63 -9.07 -6.83
C LEU A 84 4.85 -7.83 -5.97
N ALA A 85 5.61 -6.86 -6.50
CA ALA A 85 5.85 -5.60 -5.81
C ALA A 85 4.53 -4.88 -5.51
N GLY A 86 4.35 -4.50 -4.23
CA GLY A 86 3.13 -3.87 -3.73
C GLY A 86 2.14 -4.82 -3.02
N GLN A 87 2.35 -6.14 -3.08
CA GLN A 87 1.56 -7.09 -2.30
C GLN A 87 1.87 -7.00 -0.80
N TYR A 88 1.00 -7.60 0.01
CA TYR A 88 1.09 -7.61 1.46
C TYR A 88 1.07 -9.04 2.03
N LEU A 89 1.34 -9.17 3.30
CA LEU A 89 1.15 -10.39 4.08
C LEU A 89 0.23 -10.14 5.28
N GLU A 90 -0.33 -11.20 5.82
CA GLU A 90 -1.07 -11.17 7.09
C GLU A 90 -0.38 -12.02 8.15
N PHE A 91 -0.13 -11.43 9.33
CA PHE A 91 0.20 -12.21 10.52
C PHE A 91 -1.05 -12.89 11.07
N LEU A 92 -0.92 -14.19 11.34
CA LEU A 92 -1.97 -15.02 11.93
C LEU A 92 -1.74 -15.08 13.44
N LEU A 93 -2.57 -14.38 14.21
CA LEU A 93 -2.44 -14.29 15.66
C LEU A 93 -3.16 -15.45 16.38
N GLU A 94 -2.70 -15.82 17.57
CA GLU A 94 -3.26 -16.92 18.37
C GLU A 94 -4.76 -16.79 18.67
N ASN A 95 -5.26 -15.56 18.74
CA ASN A 95 -6.68 -15.27 18.96
C ASN A 95 -7.54 -15.34 17.68
N GLY A 96 -7.01 -15.88 16.57
CA GLY A 96 -7.67 -15.96 15.27
C GLY A 96 -7.74 -14.64 14.51
N LYS A 97 -7.21 -13.55 15.06
CA LYS A 97 -7.13 -12.26 14.35
C LYS A 97 -5.99 -12.26 13.35
N ARG A 98 -6.16 -11.44 12.31
CA ARG A 98 -5.15 -11.22 11.27
C ARG A 98 -4.69 -9.76 11.28
N ARG A 99 -3.46 -9.52 10.90
CA ARG A 99 -2.90 -8.18 10.73
C ARG A 99 -2.11 -8.08 9.44
N ALA A 100 -2.61 -7.26 8.55
CA ALA A 100 -2.03 -7.03 7.24
C ALA A 100 -0.89 -6.00 7.30
N PHE A 101 0.20 -6.28 6.57
CA PHE A 101 1.32 -5.37 6.36
C PHE A 101 1.86 -5.54 4.96
N SER A 102 2.02 -4.43 4.26
CA SER A 102 2.58 -4.40 2.92
C SER A 102 4.06 -4.81 2.93
N ILE A 103 4.47 -5.59 1.93
CA ILE A 103 5.86 -5.97 1.73
C ILE A 103 6.59 -4.75 1.17
N ALA A 104 7.67 -4.34 1.84
CA ALA A 104 8.40 -3.10 1.54
C ALA A 104 9.60 -3.29 0.61
N ASN A 105 10.07 -4.51 0.41
CA ASN A 105 11.16 -4.81 -0.52
C ASN A 105 10.65 -5.31 -1.87
N ALA A 106 11.50 -5.22 -2.88
CA ALA A 106 11.20 -5.71 -4.21
C ALA A 106 11.29 -7.25 -4.31
N PRO A 107 10.53 -7.91 -5.22
CA PRO A 107 10.52 -9.37 -5.36
C PRO A 107 11.87 -10.02 -5.68
N HIS A 108 12.81 -9.28 -6.26
CA HIS A 108 14.15 -9.79 -6.57
C HIS A 108 15.10 -9.80 -5.36
N ASP A 109 14.80 -9.00 -4.31
CA ASP A 109 15.52 -8.96 -3.03
C ASP A 109 14.70 -9.70 -1.98
N ASP A 110 14.61 -11.01 -2.10
CA ASP A 110 13.71 -11.87 -1.32
C ASP A 110 14.43 -12.76 -0.27
N GLU A 111 15.67 -12.47 0.05
CA GLU A 111 16.35 -13.16 1.17
C GLU A 111 15.61 -12.94 2.48
N PHE A 112 15.07 -11.74 2.66
CA PHE A 112 14.22 -11.34 3.77
C PHE A 112 12.96 -10.67 3.25
N ILE A 113 11.88 -10.73 4.02
CA ILE A 113 10.69 -9.91 3.81
C ILE A 113 10.78 -8.71 4.72
N GLU A 114 10.83 -7.52 4.12
CA GLU A 114 10.87 -6.24 4.84
C GLU A 114 9.47 -5.69 5.06
N LEU A 115 9.19 -5.27 6.30
CA LEU A 115 7.94 -4.61 6.68
C LEU A 115 8.23 -3.31 7.39
N HIS A 116 7.42 -2.27 7.13
CA HIS A 116 7.41 -1.02 7.87
C HIS A 116 6.14 -0.95 8.73
N ILE A 117 6.28 -1.17 10.01
CA ILE A 117 5.16 -1.27 10.94
C ILE A 117 5.04 0.02 11.75
N ARG A 118 3.93 0.75 11.54
CA ARG A 118 3.61 1.93 12.34
C ARG A 118 2.98 1.54 13.67
N HIS A 119 3.40 2.16 14.75
CA HIS A 119 2.77 2.04 16.06
C HIS A 119 1.37 2.68 16.04
N VAL A 120 0.38 1.90 16.43
CA VAL A 120 -0.99 2.36 16.64
C VAL A 120 -1.27 2.23 18.14
N GLU A 121 -1.48 3.35 18.80
CA GLU A 121 -1.73 3.37 20.26
C GLU A 121 -2.93 2.49 20.63
N GLY A 122 -2.72 1.54 21.58
CA GLY A 122 -3.70 0.52 21.97
C GLY A 122 -3.86 -0.62 20.95
N GLY A 123 -3.04 -0.66 19.92
CA GLY A 123 -3.00 -1.74 18.94
C GLY A 123 -2.21 -2.95 19.44
N THR A 124 -2.89 -3.98 19.95
CA THR A 124 -2.27 -5.16 20.57
C THR A 124 -1.06 -5.73 19.81
N PHE A 125 -1.10 -5.78 18.48
CA PHE A 125 0.01 -6.31 17.70
C PHE A 125 1.13 -5.29 17.53
N THR A 126 0.81 -4.03 17.30
CA THR A 126 1.84 -2.99 17.15
C THR A 126 2.52 -2.70 18.49
N ASP A 127 1.78 -2.72 19.62
CA ASP A 127 2.38 -2.65 20.96
C ASP A 127 3.35 -3.83 21.18
N PHE A 128 2.96 -5.06 20.79
CA PHE A 128 3.86 -6.20 20.85
C PHE A 128 5.12 -5.98 19.99
N VAL A 129 5.01 -5.42 18.78
CA VAL A 129 6.16 -5.16 17.91
C VAL A 129 7.12 -4.15 18.53
N PHE A 130 6.61 -3.11 19.18
CA PHE A 130 7.43 -2.03 19.74
C PHE A 130 8.01 -2.37 21.13
N ASP A 131 7.26 -3.08 21.96
CA ASP A 131 7.62 -3.29 23.37
C ASP A 131 8.23 -4.67 23.65
N SER A 132 7.89 -5.70 22.87
CA SER A 132 8.11 -7.08 23.26
C SER A 132 8.71 -7.97 22.18
N LEU A 133 8.69 -7.56 20.90
CA LEU A 133 9.25 -8.35 19.81
C LEU A 133 10.74 -8.57 20.04
N LYS A 134 11.20 -9.78 19.76
CA LYS A 134 12.61 -10.17 19.85
C LYS A 134 13.07 -10.81 18.57
N ASP A 135 14.34 -10.65 18.26
CA ASP A 135 14.97 -11.40 17.19
C ASP A 135 14.79 -12.90 17.44
N ARG A 136 14.62 -13.64 16.36
CA ARG A 136 14.33 -15.08 16.33
C ARG A 136 12.92 -15.46 16.80
N THR A 137 12.04 -14.51 17.15
CA THR A 137 10.62 -14.81 17.39
C THR A 137 10.04 -15.48 16.15
N VAL A 138 9.35 -16.62 16.36
CA VAL A 138 8.66 -17.34 15.28
C VAL A 138 7.21 -16.90 15.24
N LEU A 139 6.77 -16.47 14.05
CA LEU A 139 5.41 -16.03 13.76
C LEU A 139 4.86 -16.85 12.61
N ARG A 140 3.56 -16.75 12.35
CA ARG A 140 2.90 -17.36 11.19
C ARG A 140 2.33 -16.27 10.32
N ILE A 141 2.54 -16.40 9.03
CA ILE A 141 2.02 -15.49 8.01
C ILE A 141 1.23 -16.23 6.95
N GLU A 142 0.32 -15.51 6.30
CA GLU A 142 -0.24 -15.88 5.01
C GLU A 142 0.22 -14.85 3.98
N ALA A 143 0.81 -15.31 2.89
CA ALA A 143 1.40 -14.46 1.85
C ALA A 143 1.51 -15.23 0.51
N PRO A 144 1.61 -14.51 -0.64
CA PRO A 144 1.34 -13.09 -0.79
C PRO A 144 -0.15 -12.82 -0.94
N LEU A 145 -0.58 -11.62 -0.59
CA LEU A 145 -1.98 -11.19 -0.67
C LEU A 145 -2.06 -9.83 -1.39
N GLY A 146 -3.24 -9.52 -1.93
CA GLY A 146 -3.52 -8.22 -2.53
C GLY A 146 -3.25 -8.14 -4.03
N THR A 147 -3.86 -7.12 -4.63
CA THR A 147 -3.85 -6.85 -6.07
C THR A 147 -3.28 -5.47 -6.41
N PHE A 148 -2.76 -4.77 -5.41
CA PHE A 148 -2.06 -3.49 -5.57
C PHE A 148 -0.65 -3.77 -6.11
N THR A 149 -0.53 -3.91 -7.43
CA THR A 149 0.73 -4.28 -8.09
C THR A 149 1.02 -3.37 -9.28
N LEU A 150 2.30 -3.27 -9.63
CA LEU A 150 2.77 -2.46 -10.73
C LEU A 150 2.23 -2.96 -12.08
N ARG A 151 1.81 -2.04 -12.95
CA ARG A 151 1.38 -2.30 -14.33
C ARG A 151 2.57 -2.12 -15.27
N GLU A 152 3.35 -3.19 -15.45
CA GLU A 152 4.60 -3.15 -16.20
C GLU A 152 4.38 -2.95 -17.70
N GLU A 153 3.26 -3.47 -18.22
CA GLU A 153 2.87 -3.40 -19.64
C GLU A 153 2.31 -2.04 -20.10
N SER A 154 2.09 -1.12 -19.15
CA SER A 154 1.61 0.23 -19.47
C SER A 154 2.77 1.13 -19.92
N ASP A 155 2.50 2.02 -20.87
CA ASP A 155 3.44 3.04 -21.34
C ASP A 155 3.23 4.41 -20.66
N ARG A 156 2.22 4.53 -19.78
CA ARG A 156 1.85 5.79 -19.10
C ARG A 156 2.89 6.16 -18.05
N PRO A 157 3.21 7.45 -17.84
CA PRO A 157 4.02 7.87 -16.71
C PRO A 157 3.37 7.45 -15.39
N MET A 158 4.19 7.13 -14.42
CA MET A 158 3.75 6.63 -13.11
C MET A 158 3.78 7.73 -12.05
N LEU A 159 2.67 7.83 -11.31
CA LEU A 159 2.54 8.73 -10.18
C LEU A 159 2.29 7.90 -8.92
N PHE A 160 3.22 7.95 -7.98
CA PHE A 160 3.14 7.26 -6.70
C PHE A 160 2.77 8.26 -5.60
N ILE A 161 1.78 7.92 -4.78
CA ILE A 161 1.27 8.75 -3.69
C ILE A 161 1.29 7.93 -2.41
N ALA A 162 2.23 8.22 -1.54
CA ALA A 162 2.39 7.58 -0.25
C ALA A 162 1.82 8.46 0.88
N GLY A 163 1.06 7.86 1.79
CA GLY A 163 0.66 8.49 3.04
C GLY A 163 1.30 7.79 4.24
N GLY A 164 2.25 8.44 4.93
CA GLY A 164 2.97 7.81 6.04
C GLY A 164 3.62 6.48 5.65
N THR A 165 3.23 5.39 6.31
CA THR A 165 3.74 4.03 5.99
C THR A 165 3.19 3.44 4.69
N GLY A 166 2.32 4.13 3.96
CA GLY A 166 2.00 3.83 2.56
C GLY A 166 3.23 3.88 1.65
N PHE A 167 4.32 4.44 2.11
CA PHE A 167 5.61 4.36 1.43
C PHE A 167 6.13 2.91 1.33
N ALA A 168 5.80 2.01 2.26
CA ALA A 168 6.30 0.63 2.26
C ALA A 168 6.02 -0.13 0.94
N PRO A 169 4.76 -0.33 0.49
CA PRO A 169 4.50 -1.01 -0.78
C PRO A 169 5.03 -0.24 -1.99
N ILE A 170 5.02 1.09 -1.94
CA ILE A 170 5.55 1.94 -3.02
C ILE A 170 7.07 1.82 -3.12
N LYS A 171 7.78 1.69 -1.99
CA LYS A 171 9.22 1.38 -1.97
C LYS A 171 9.51 0.10 -2.76
N GLY A 172 8.83 -0.99 -2.44
CA GLY A 172 9.00 -2.25 -3.18
C GLY A 172 8.69 -2.12 -4.68
N MET A 173 7.68 -1.33 -5.05
CA MET A 173 7.35 -1.06 -6.46
C MET A 173 8.44 -0.27 -7.18
N LEU A 174 8.96 0.78 -6.56
CA LEU A 174 10.02 1.62 -7.14
C LEU A 174 11.32 0.85 -7.30
N GLU A 175 11.76 0.11 -6.28
CA GLU A 175 12.95 -0.75 -6.35
C GLU A 175 12.80 -1.81 -7.45
N HIS A 176 11.62 -2.40 -7.58
CA HIS A 176 11.35 -3.33 -8.67
C HIS A 176 11.40 -2.66 -10.04
N ALA A 177 10.82 -1.45 -10.17
CA ALA A 177 10.83 -0.70 -11.42
C ALA A 177 12.26 -0.33 -11.84
N PHE A 178 13.10 0.10 -10.92
CA PHE A 178 14.51 0.40 -11.18
C PHE A 178 15.29 -0.85 -11.60
N PHE A 179 15.14 -1.94 -10.86
CA PHE A 179 15.80 -3.21 -11.17
C PHE A 179 15.39 -3.79 -12.54
N SER A 180 14.10 -3.65 -12.88
CA SER A 180 13.54 -4.14 -14.15
C SER A 180 13.84 -3.21 -15.33
N GLY A 181 14.51 -2.08 -15.10
CA GLY A 181 14.88 -1.13 -16.15
C GLY A 181 13.68 -0.39 -16.75
N ILE A 182 12.61 -0.19 -16.00
CA ILE A 182 11.44 0.57 -16.47
C ILE A 182 11.84 2.03 -16.67
N SER A 183 11.77 2.51 -17.93
CA SER A 183 12.28 3.81 -18.34
C SER A 183 11.22 4.92 -18.36
N ARG A 184 9.93 4.62 -18.20
CA ARG A 184 8.87 5.64 -18.17
C ARG A 184 9.03 6.56 -16.96
N PRO A 185 8.59 7.85 -17.05
CA PRO A 185 8.72 8.78 -15.95
C PRO A 185 8.01 8.30 -14.69
N MET A 186 8.65 8.47 -13.55
CA MET A 186 8.15 8.11 -12.22
C MET A 186 8.23 9.32 -11.28
N THR A 187 7.15 9.61 -10.58
CA THR A 187 7.14 10.68 -9.57
C THR A 187 6.52 10.17 -8.28
N LEU A 188 7.24 10.29 -7.17
CA LEU A 188 6.76 9.97 -5.84
C LEU A 188 6.39 11.25 -5.07
N TYR A 189 5.14 11.36 -4.65
CA TYR A 189 4.70 12.30 -3.62
C TYR A 189 4.53 11.55 -2.32
N TRP A 190 5.28 11.94 -1.28
CA TRP A 190 5.16 11.33 0.03
C TRP A 190 4.62 12.32 1.05
N GLY A 191 3.33 12.13 1.38
CA GLY A 191 2.59 12.98 2.32
C GLY A 191 2.77 12.48 3.75
N VAL A 192 3.21 13.36 4.64
CA VAL A 192 3.31 13.14 6.09
C VAL A 192 2.91 14.41 6.84
N ARG A 193 2.76 14.35 8.18
CA ARG A 193 2.43 15.53 8.97
C ARG A 193 3.60 16.48 9.08
N SER A 194 4.73 15.98 9.56
CA SER A 194 5.94 16.77 9.84
C SER A 194 7.18 16.08 9.29
N ARG A 195 8.30 16.78 9.24
CA ARG A 195 9.58 16.26 8.71
C ARG A 195 10.05 14.98 9.42
N ARG A 196 9.84 14.85 10.73
CA ARG A 196 10.21 13.66 11.50
C ARG A 196 9.45 12.39 11.12
N ASP A 197 8.32 12.54 10.41
CA ASP A 197 7.47 11.42 9.96
C ASP A 197 7.94 10.86 8.61
N LEU A 198 8.88 11.53 7.92
CA LEU A 198 9.63 11.00 6.78
C LEU A 198 10.71 10.06 7.33
N TYR A 199 10.38 8.79 7.51
CA TYR A 199 11.22 7.84 8.24
C TYR A 199 12.43 7.27 7.46
N LEU A 200 12.47 7.49 6.15
CA LEU A 200 13.60 7.15 5.25
C LEU A 200 13.77 8.28 4.22
N PRO A 201 14.02 9.53 4.63
CA PRO A 201 14.04 10.67 3.70
C PRO A 201 15.16 10.59 2.67
N ASP A 202 16.31 10.06 3.06
CA ASP A 202 17.51 9.99 2.21
C ASP A 202 17.35 8.99 1.05
N LEU A 203 16.59 7.89 1.26
CA LEU A 203 16.46 6.82 0.28
C LEU A 203 15.83 7.28 -1.06
N PRO A 204 14.71 8.01 -1.10
CA PRO A 204 14.19 8.55 -2.36
C PRO A 204 15.10 9.62 -3.00
N GLU A 205 15.92 10.34 -2.21
CA GLU A 205 16.89 11.29 -2.73
C GLU A 205 18.06 10.57 -3.41
N GLU A 206 18.54 9.46 -2.85
CA GLU A 206 19.52 8.56 -3.46
C GLU A 206 18.99 8.00 -4.78
N TRP A 207 17.77 7.49 -4.81
CA TRP A 207 17.16 7.00 -6.05
C TRP A 207 17.03 8.09 -7.12
N MET A 208 16.72 9.33 -6.73
CA MET A 208 16.64 10.45 -7.66
C MET A 208 18.01 10.82 -8.25
N ALA A 209 19.08 10.59 -7.51
CA ALA A 209 20.45 10.80 -8.00
C ALA A 209 20.91 9.69 -8.95
N GLU A 210 20.35 8.47 -8.81
CA GLU A 210 20.73 7.31 -9.61
C GLU A 210 19.83 7.09 -10.85
N ASN A 211 18.61 7.64 -10.85
CA ASN A 211 17.60 7.40 -11.89
C ASN A 211 17.07 8.72 -12.47
N ASP A 212 17.48 9.09 -13.65
CA ASP A 212 17.09 10.35 -14.33
C ASP A 212 15.58 10.47 -14.58
N ASN A 213 14.87 9.33 -14.68
CA ASN A 213 13.43 9.26 -14.90
C ASN A 213 12.60 9.26 -13.61
N PHE A 214 13.23 9.42 -12.44
CA PHE A 214 12.56 9.45 -11.14
C PHE A 214 12.61 10.86 -10.49
N ARG A 215 11.53 11.22 -9.81
CA ARG A 215 11.41 12.46 -9.02
C ARG A 215 10.76 12.15 -7.67
N PHE A 216 11.27 12.80 -6.62
CA PHE A 216 10.73 12.73 -5.27
C PHE A 216 10.26 14.08 -4.78
N ILE A 217 9.06 14.14 -4.22
CA ILE A 217 8.41 15.37 -3.71
C ILE A 217 7.81 15.07 -2.33
N PRO A 218 8.49 15.40 -1.24
CA PRO A 218 7.93 15.33 0.09
C PRO A 218 6.87 16.42 0.31
N VAL A 219 5.76 16.07 0.97
CA VAL A 219 4.64 16.98 1.25
C VAL A 219 4.33 16.96 2.74
N LEU A 220 4.37 18.11 3.42
CA LEU A 220 4.06 18.22 4.84
C LEU A 220 2.72 18.93 5.06
N SER A 221 1.82 18.30 5.84
CA SER A 221 0.55 18.94 6.20
C SER A 221 0.68 19.89 7.39
N GLU A 222 1.67 19.66 8.26
CA GLU A 222 2.00 20.46 9.44
C GLU A 222 3.51 20.81 9.41
N PRO A 223 3.94 21.66 8.46
CA PRO A 223 5.37 21.95 8.27
C PRO A 223 5.94 22.81 9.39
N ASP A 224 7.23 22.61 9.67
CA ASP A 224 8.03 23.55 10.47
C ASP A 224 8.22 24.88 9.73
N ALA A 225 8.56 25.95 10.46
CA ALA A 225 8.70 27.30 9.91
C ALA A 225 9.83 27.44 8.86
N ASP A 226 10.81 26.55 8.89
CA ASP A 226 11.95 26.50 7.95
C ASP A 226 11.71 25.55 6.74
N TRP A 227 10.51 24.97 6.64
CA TRP A 227 10.16 24.11 5.51
C TRP A 227 9.89 24.92 4.24
N SER A 228 10.61 24.61 3.18
CA SER A 228 10.48 25.26 1.87
C SER A 228 9.86 24.37 0.78
N GLY A 229 9.54 23.10 1.11
CA GLY A 229 8.95 22.14 0.19
C GLY A 229 7.43 22.30 0.05
N ARG A 230 6.77 21.28 -0.50
CA ARG A 230 5.31 21.25 -0.66
C ARG A 230 4.60 21.13 0.67
N THR A 231 3.46 21.84 0.81
CA THR A 231 2.64 21.86 2.04
C THR A 231 1.18 21.55 1.75
N GLY A 232 0.46 21.09 2.79
CA GLY A 232 -0.94 20.73 2.72
C GLY A 232 -1.15 19.24 2.44
N PHE A 233 -2.31 18.88 1.90
CA PHE A 233 -2.58 17.48 1.57
C PHE A 233 -1.85 17.05 0.31
N VAL A 234 -1.46 15.77 0.27
CA VAL A 234 -0.63 15.24 -0.81
C VAL A 234 -1.34 15.32 -2.18
N HIS A 235 -2.64 15.07 -2.25
CA HIS A 235 -3.41 15.16 -3.50
C HIS A 235 -3.52 16.59 -4.03
N ASP A 236 -3.62 17.59 -3.14
CA ASP A 236 -3.59 18.99 -3.53
C ASP A 236 -2.23 19.41 -4.11
N ALA A 237 -1.14 18.87 -3.53
CA ALA A 237 0.20 19.12 -4.05
C ALA A 237 0.37 18.52 -5.45
N VAL A 238 -0.13 17.30 -5.66
CA VAL A 238 -0.15 16.65 -6.97
C VAL A 238 -0.89 17.50 -8.01
N LEU A 239 -2.12 17.91 -7.71
CA LEU A 239 -2.95 18.69 -8.64
C LEU A 239 -2.40 20.07 -8.96
N ARG A 240 -1.61 20.66 -8.03
CA ARG A 240 -0.90 21.93 -8.30
C ARG A 240 0.27 21.77 -9.26
N ASP A 241 0.95 20.60 -9.19
CA ASP A 241 2.19 20.36 -9.94
C ASP A 241 1.94 19.67 -11.28
N ILE A 242 0.91 18.82 -11.37
CA ILE A 242 0.57 18.00 -12.55
C ILE A 242 -0.52 18.70 -13.37
N GLY A 243 -0.18 19.11 -14.59
CA GLY A 243 -1.11 19.83 -15.44
C GLY A 243 -2.25 18.97 -16.00
N ASN A 244 -1.99 17.69 -16.31
CA ASN A 244 -2.97 16.74 -16.83
C ASN A 244 -2.79 15.36 -16.19
N ILE A 245 -3.51 15.10 -15.12
CA ILE A 245 -3.42 13.84 -14.39
C ILE A 245 -4.01 12.65 -15.17
N SER A 246 -4.88 12.88 -16.13
CA SER A 246 -5.54 11.83 -16.92
C SER A 246 -4.55 10.98 -17.75
N GLU A 247 -3.31 11.42 -17.90
CA GLU A 247 -2.26 10.71 -18.64
C GLU A 247 -1.46 9.72 -17.79
N TYR A 248 -1.66 9.67 -16.48
CA TYR A 248 -0.84 8.91 -15.55
C TYR A 248 -1.49 7.58 -15.14
N ASP A 249 -0.65 6.59 -14.81
CA ASP A 249 -1.00 5.49 -13.93
C ASP A 249 -0.73 5.94 -12.49
N VAL A 250 -1.76 5.98 -11.66
CA VAL A 250 -1.68 6.52 -10.28
C VAL A 250 -1.75 5.41 -9.26
N TYR A 251 -0.71 5.30 -8.43
CA TYR A 251 -0.58 4.31 -7.36
C TYR A 251 -0.65 5.01 -6.02
N MET A 252 -1.66 4.69 -5.20
CA MET A 252 -1.91 5.35 -3.92
C MET A 252 -1.87 4.34 -2.78
N ALA A 253 -1.08 4.60 -1.74
CA ALA A 253 -1.07 3.76 -0.54
C ALA A 253 -1.02 4.61 0.73
N GLY A 254 -1.83 4.25 1.73
CA GLY A 254 -1.87 4.98 3.01
C GLY A 254 -3.24 4.98 3.69
N PRO A 255 -3.49 5.96 4.58
CA PRO A 255 -4.75 6.07 5.31
C PRO A 255 -5.97 6.15 4.39
N PRO A 256 -7.10 5.46 4.73
CA PRO A 256 -8.29 5.44 3.89
C PRO A 256 -8.79 6.83 3.50
N ILE A 257 -8.79 7.77 4.43
CA ILE A 257 -9.23 9.14 4.15
C ILE A 257 -8.38 9.82 3.08
N MET A 258 -7.04 9.59 3.08
CA MET A 258 -6.16 10.14 2.05
C MET A 258 -6.47 9.51 0.67
N VAL A 259 -6.61 8.19 0.63
CA VAL A 259 -6.87 7.45 -0.63
C VAL A 259 -8.23 7.88 -1.21
N THR A 260 -9.28 7.97 -0.39
CA THR A 260 -10.61 8.40 -0.83
C THR A 260 -10.58 9.82 -1.36
N SER A 261 -10.05 10.78 -0.57
CA SER A 261 -10.00 12.19 -1.00
C SER A 261 -9.15 12.39 -2.25
N ALA A 262 -8.05 11.66 -2.39
CA ALA A 262 -7.22 11.70 -3.59
C ALA A 262 -7.96 11.14 -4.81
N SER A 263 -8.64 9.99 -4.66
CA SER A 263 -9.41 9.37 -5.75
C SER A 263 -10.52 10.29 -6.27
N GLU A 264 -11.31 10.87 -5.36
CA GLU A 264 -12.38 11.82 -5.71
C GLU A 264 -11.80 13.04 -6.44
N ALA A 265 -10.76 13.66 -5.88
CA ALA A 265 -10.15 14.84 -6.48
C ALA A 265 -9.54 14.55 -7.86
N PHE A 266 -8.93 13.38 -8.07
CA PHE A 266 -8.35 13.03 -9.37
C PHE A 266 -9.40 12.67 -10.41
N GLU A 267 -10.53 12.06 -10.02
CA GLU A 267 -11.68 11.84 -10.90
C GLU A 267 -12.27 13.16 -11.38
N GLU A 268 -12.44 14.13 -10.48
CA GLU A 268 -12.91 15.48 -10.83
C GLU A 268 -11.97 16.18 -11.83
N HIS A 269 -10.68 15.80 -11.83
CA HIS A 269 -9.68 16.30 -12.78
C HIS A 269 -9.45 15.37 -13.99
N GLY A 270 -10.39 14.43 -14.23
CA GLY A 270 -10.47 13.64 -15.46
C GLY A 270 -9.65 12.35 -15.47
N LEU A 271 -9.09 11.91 -14.33
CA LEU A 271 -8.44 10.61 -14.24
C LEU A 271 -9.51 9.50 -14.19
N SER A 272 -9.44 8.53 -15.11
CA SER A 272 -10.29 7.34 -15.06
C SER A 272 -9.85 6.39 -13.93
N ARG A 273 -10.83 5.74 -13.29
CA ARG A 273 -10.58 4.68 -12.28
C ARG A 273 -9.76 3.52 -12.79
N ASP A 274 -9.79 3.25 -14.09
CA ASP A 274 -8.98 2.20 -14.70
C ASP A 274 -7.47 2.40 -14.54
N TYR A 275 -7.06 3.64 -14.28
CA TYR A 275 -5.67 4.06 -14.09
C TYR A 275 -5.37 4.48 -12.65
N MET A 276 -6.30 4.22 -11.72
CA MET A 276 -6.11 4.40 -10.29
C MET A 276 -5.97 3.05 -9.60
N PHE A 277 -4.85 2.86 -8.92
CA PHE A 277 -4.53 1.66 -8.15
C PHE A 277 -4.31 2.08 -6.71
N SER A 278 -4.96 1.42 -5.75
CA SER A 278 -4.84 1.86 -4.36
C SER A 278 -4.80 0.72 -3.35
N ASP A 279 -4.10 0.96 -2.25
CA ASP A 279 -4.07 0.16 -1.03
C ASP A 279 -4.39 1.06 0.17
N ALA A 280 -5.66 1.04 0.58
CA ALA A 280 -6.14 1.79 1.73
C ALA A 280 -5.97 0.96 3.00
N PHE A 281 -5.15 1.45 3.94
CA PHE A 281 -4.85 0.72 5.18
C PHE A 281 -6.04 0.73 6.16
N GLU A 282 -6.74 -0.39 6.26
CA GLU A 282 -7.78 -0.55 7.26
C GLU A 282 -7.16 -0.76 8.66
N TYR A 283 -7.31 0.23 9.53
CA TYR A 283 -6.98 0.07 10.93
C TYR A 283 -8.08 -0.72 11.63
N ALA A 284 -7.72 -1.80 12.34
CA ALA A 284 -8.69 -2.48 13.20
C ALA A 284 -9.31 -1.46 14.18
N ALA A 285 -10.63 -1.33 14.16
CA ALA A 285 -11.34 -0.40 15.03
C ALA A 285 -10.87 -0.56 16.49
N PRO A 286 -10.61 0.57 17.23
CA PRO A 286 -10.31 0.49 18.64
C PRO A 286 -11.46 -0.23 19.36
N ARG A 287 -11.12 -1.11 20.29
CA ARG A 287 -12.15 -1.74 21.14
C ARG A 287 -12.90 -0.62 21.86
N GLY A 288 -14.19 -0.47 21.55
CA GLY A 288 -15.05 0.34 22.40
C GLY A 288 -14.92 -0.12 23.85
N LYS A 289 -14.70 0.84 24.76
CA LYS A 289 -14.68 0.64 26.20
C LYS A 289 -16.07 0.23 26.68
#